data_5c0f464518adce825aa44eacd043e6c3
#
_entry.id   5c0f464518adce825aa44eacd043e6c3
#
_cell.length_a   1.000
_cell.length_b   1.000
_cell.length_c   1.000
_cell.angle_alpha   90.00
_cell.angle_beta   90.00
_cell.angle_gamma   90.00
#
_symmetry.space_group_name_H-M   'P 1'
#
loop_
_entity.id
_entity.type
_entity.pdbx_description
1 polymer ?
#
loop_
_entity_poly.entity_id
_entity_poly.type
_entity_poly.pdbx_seq_one_letter_code
_entity_poly.pdbx_strand_id
1 'polypeptide(L)'
;VQELRVRIRWKTRPMRIVCVLWGEGDAPKLPMPCIRVRDLSAVNDLIRRTDCDAVLFLRAGLRPLDTDWVSELMQYAQRADVGCVGSALLDDRDCFRHAGYAVGVPGGAVSHQAGQWRYGRPYMLTDRIVRNVTGVSSALMMIRRDVFLSVGGFSPYQSDLRGADLGLKCQRIGLLNVYTPYARMAMDTRLSLLPPCLTQGAPKADLRRFRQTW
;
A
#
# COMPACT_ATOMS: atom_id res chain seq x y z
N VAL A 1 6.02 -32.90 -6.49
CA VAL A 1 4.77 -32.46 -5.82
C VAL A 1 4.23 -31.28 -6.58
N GLN A 2 3.10 -31.44 -7.31
CA GLN A 2 2.42 -30.34 -7.95
C GLN A 2 1.78 -29.46 -6.85
N GLU A 3 2.22 -28.21 -6.70
CA GLU A 3 1.55 -27.25 -5.83
C GLU A 3 0.18 -26.89 -6.44
N LEU A 4 -0.88 -27.27 -5.78
CA LEU A 4 -2.22 -26.81 -6.13
C LEU A 4 -2.38 -25.38 -5.62
N ARG A 5 -2.35 -24.40 -6.53
CA ARG A 5 -2.59 -22.98 -6.19
C ARG A 5 -4.08 -22.67 -6.39
N VAL A 6 -4.81 -22.60 -5.29
CA VAL A 6 -6.21 -22.15 -5.30
C VAL A 6 -6.22 -20.65 -5.05
N ARG A 7 -6.71 -19.87 -6.02
CA ARG A 7 -6.94 -18.43 -5.89
C ARG A 7 -8.43 -18.17 -5.81
N ILE A 8 -8.91 -17.68 -4.67
CA ILE A 8 -10.29 -17.25 -4.50
C ILE A 8 -10.42 -15.82 -5.02
N ARG A 9 -11.32 -15.61 -5.99
CA ARG A 9 -11.68 -14.27 -6.48
C ARG A 9 -13.09 -13.93 -6.04
N TRP A 10 -13.24 -12.80 -5.36
CA TRP A 10 -14.54 -12.27 -4.99
C TRP A 10 -15.14 -11.48 -6.14
N LYS A 11 -16.44 -11.58 -6.31
CA LYS A 11 -17.16 -10.75 -7.29
C LYS A 11 -17.02 -9.28 -6.87
N THR A 12 -16.49 -8.44 -7.75
CA THR A 12 -16.37 -7.01 -7.52
C THR A 12 -17.67 -6.30 -7.84
N ARG A 13 -18.04 -5.32 -7.00
CA ARG A 13 -19.12 -4.38 -7.31
C ARG A 13 -18.55 -3.25 -8.18
N PRO A 14 -19.37 -2.63 -9.06
CA PRO A 14 -18.95 -1.41 -9.72
C PRO A 14 -18.62 -0.34 -8.66
N MET A 15 -17.41 0.23 -8.72
CA MET A 15 -16.96 1.31 -7.84
C MET A 15 -16.36 2.41 -8.71
N ARG A 16 -16.67 3.67 -8.39
CA ARG A 16 -16.01 4.82 -8.99
C ARG A 16 -14.67 5.01 -8.30
N ILE A 17 -13.61 4.58 -8.96
CA ILE A 17 -12.24 4.67 -8.44
C ILE A 17 -11.56 5.88 -9.08
N VAL A 18 -10.89 6.68 -8.26
CA VAL A 18 -9.98 7.74 -8.72
C VAL A 18 -8.56 7.37 -8.31
N CYS A 19 -7.64 7.41 -9.27
CA CYS A 19 -6.22 7.25 -8.99
C CYS A 19 -5.60 8.60 -8.62
N VAL A 20 -4.92 8.65 -7.50
CA VAL A 20 -4.00 9.74 -7.15
C VAL A 20 -2.59 9.27 -7.45
N LEU A 21 -2.07 9.73 -8.59
CA LEU A 21 -0.71 9.46 -9.03
C LEU A 21 0.22 10.52 -8.47
N TRP A 22 1.20 10.12 -7.67
CA TRP A 22 2.09 11.05 -6.99
C TRP A 22 3.57 10.79 -7.27
N GLY A 23 4.37 11.84 -7.16
CA GLY A 23 5.80 11.82 -7.45
C GLY A 23 6.13 11.92 -8.94
N GLU A 24 7.43 11.82 -9.23
CA GLU A 24 7.98 11.90 -10.59
C GLU A 24 8.09 10.52 -11.23
N GLY A 25 7.89 10.45 -12.54
CA GLY A 25 7.96 9.23 -13.34
C GLY A 25 6.70 8.98 -14.18
N ASP A 26 6.73 7.90 -14.94
CA ASP A 26 5.63 7.50 -15.81
C ASP A 26 4.52 6.82 -15.02
N ALA A 27 3.31 6.93 -15.56
CA ALA A 27 2.14 6.19 -15.08
C ALA A 27 1.92 4.94 -15.93
N PRO A 28 1.53 3.81 -15.33
CA PRO A 28 1.00 2.71 -16.11
C PRO A 28 -0.32 3.12 -16.76
N LYS A 29 -0.76 2.37 -17.78
CA LYS A 29 -2.10 2.55 -18.35
C LYS A 29 -3.14 2.24 -17.26
N LEU A 30 -3.99 3.21 -16.96
CA LEU A 30 -5.00 3.13 -15.90
C LEU A 30 -6.40 3.07 -16.50
N PRO A 31 -7.27 2.16 -16.03
CA PRO A 31 -8.65 2.06 -16.50
C PRO A 31 -9.61 3.04 -15.79
N MET A 32 -9.11 3.99 -14.99
CA MET A 32 -9.89 4.93 -14.22
C MET A 32 -9.32 6.36 -14.35
N PRO A 33 -10.11 7.41 -13.99
CA PRO A 33 -9.61 8.78 -13.90
C PRO A 33 -8.39 8.88 -12.98
N CYS A 34 -7.42 9.68 -13.40
CA CYS A 34 -6.17 9.88 -12.68
C CYS A 34 -5.91 11.37 -12.42
N ILE A 35 -5.64 11.71 -11.18
CA ILE A 35 -5.22 13.04 -10.75
C ILE A 35 -3.75 12.97 -10.37
N ARG A 36 -2.91 13.72 -11.08
CA ARG A 36 -1.48 13.78 -10.78
C ARG A 36 -1.21 14.86 -9.75
N VAL A 37 -0.47 14.51 -8.72
CA VAL A 37 0.02 15.43 -7.69
C VAL A 37 1.53 15.29 -7.54
N ARG A 38 2.20 16.34 -7.09
CA ARG A 38 3.64 16.31 -6.85
C ARG A 38 3.99 15.41 -5.66
N ASP A 39 3.21 15.54 -4.59
CA ASP A 39 3.36 14.79 -3.34
C ASP A 39 1.99 14.60 -2.66
N LEU A 40 1.98 13.91 -1.52
CA LEU A 40 0.75 13.61 -0.79
C LEU A 40 0.38 14.65 0.29
N SER A 41 1.01 15.82 0.34
CA SER A 41 0.79 16.82 1.40
C SER A 41 -0.62 17.40 1.38
N ALA A 42 -1.15 17.70 0.19
CA ALA A 42 -2.49 18.29 0.01
C ALA A 42 -3.57 17.25 -0.31
N VAL A 43 -3.26 15.96 -0.24
CA VAL A 43 -4.17 14.92 -0.74
C VAL A 43 -5.44 14.78 0.09
N ASN A 44 -5.41 15.10 1.38
CA ASN A 44 -6.59 15.04 2.23
C ASN A 44 -7.69 16.00 1.73
N ASP A 45 -7.32 17.23 1.36
CA ASP A 45 -8.26 18.22 0.83
C ASP A 45 -8.73 17.87 -0.59
N LEU A 46 -7.84 17.31 -1.40
CA LEU A 46 -8.19 16.78 -2.71
C LEU A 46 -9.29 15.71 -2.59
N ILE A 47 -9.12 14.72 -1.72
CA ILE A 47 -10.08 13.63 -1.56
C ILE A 47 -11.40 14.09 -0.95
N ARG A 48 -11.41 15.11 -0.08
CA ARG A 48 -12.66 15.71 0.42
C ARG A 48 -13.54 16.25 -0.71
N ARG A 49 -12.93 16.80 -1.75
CA ARG A 49 -13.62 17.42 -2.90
C ARG A 49 -13.86 16.47 -4.08
N THR A 50 -13.26 15.27 -4.04
CA THR A 50 -13.36 14.30 -5.13
C THR A 50 -14.54 13.36 -4.89
N ASP A 51 -15.45 13.29 -5.87
CA ASP A 51 -16.57 12.34 -5.82
C ASP A 51 -16.13 10.98 -6.36
N CYS A 52 -15.89 10.04 -5.45
CA CYS A 52 -15.49 8.67 -5.74
C CYS A 52 -15.86 7.73 -4.58
N ASP A 53 -15.90 6.44 -4.84
CA ASP A 53 -16.17 5.42 -3.83
C ASP A 53 -14.87 4.91 -3.21
N ALA A 54 -13.81 4.86 -3.99
CA ALA A 54 -12.47 4.45 -3.53
C ALA A 54 -11.36 5.28 -4.19
N VAL A 55 -10.23 5.35 -3.50
CA VAL A 55 -9.02 6.03 -3.95
C VAL A 55 -7.92 5.00 -4.10
N LEU A 56 -7.24 5.04 -5.25
CA LEU A 56 -6.00 4.32 -5.49
C LEU A 56 -4.85 5.32 -5.41
N PHE A 57 -4.05 5.24 -4.35
CA PHE A 57 -2.77 5.93 -4.30
C PHE A 57 -1.73 5.11 -5.06
N LEU A 58 -1.14 5.72 -6.05
CA LEU A 58 -0.12 5.10 -6.90
C LEU A 58 1.07 6.03 -7.04
N ARG A 59 2.25 5.53 -6.72
CA ARG A 59 3.47 6.27 -7.00
C ARG A 59 3.83 6.17 -8.48
N ALA A 60 4.16 7.29 -9.10
CA ALA A 60 4.70 7.32 -10.45
C ALA A 60 6.01 6.51 -10.55
N GLY A 61 6.24 5.87 -11.69
CA GLY A 61 7.36 4.97 -11.92
C GLY A 61 7.15 3.53 -11.45
N LEU A 62 6.02 3.20 -10.83
CA LEU A 62 5.64 1.82 -10.58
C LEU A 62 5.06 1.17 -11.85
N ARG A 63 5.48 -0.05 -12.14
CA ARG A 63 5.06 -0.83 -13.30
C ARG A 63 4.36 -2.12 -12.85
N PRO A 64 3.11 -2.35 -13.28
CA PRO A 64 2.38 -3.58 -12.94
C PRO A 64 3.09 -4.83 -13.49
N LEU A 65 3.15 -5.86 -12.68
CA LEU A 65 3.61 -7.20 -13.07
C LEU A 65 2.44 -8.17 -13.29
N ASP A 66 1.26 -7.82 -12.80
CA ASP A 66 0.04 -8.60 -12.94
C ASP A 66 -0.99 -7.79 -13.75
N THR A 67 -1.69 -8.43 -14.68
CA THR A 67 -2.65 -7.77 -15.59
C THR A 67 -3.89 -7.25 -14.88
N ASP A 68 -4.41 -8.02 -13.91
CA ASP A 68 -5.66 -7.74 -13.19
C ASP A 68 -5.45 -7.03 -11.85
N TRP A 69 -4.31 -6.36 -11.68
CA TRP A 69 -3.89 -5.82 -10.39
C TRP A 69 -4.89 -4.84 -9.74
N VAL A 70 -5.60 -4.05 -10.53
CA VAL A 70 -6.64 -3.13 -10.03
C VAL A 70 -7.82 -3.92 -9.47
N SER A 71 -8.32 -4.89 -10.23
CA SER A 71 -9.43 -5.75 -9.81
C SER A 71 -9.07 -6.56 -8.58
N GLU A 72 -7.81 -6.97 -8.48
CA GLU A 72 -7.29 -7.68 -7.31
C GLU A 72 -7.32 -6.81 -6.05
N LEU A 73 -6.91 -5.55 -6.11
CA LEU A 73 -7.02 -4.63 -4.99
C LEU A 73 -8.48 -4.33 -4.65
N MET A 74 -9.31 -4.12 -5.68
CA MET A 74 -10.71 -3.74 -5.54
C MET A 74 -11.55 -4.82 -4.83
N GLN A 75 -11.28 -6.10 -5.08
CA GLN A 75 -12.05 -7.19 -4.46
C GLN A 75 -11.96 -7.20 -2.92
N TYR A 76 -10.86 -6.69 -2.36
CA TYR A 76 -10.73 -6.54 -0.91
C TYR A 76 -11.18 -5.15 -0.44
N ALA A 77 -10.84 -4.08 -1.18
CA ALA A 77 -11.19 -2.73 -0.79
C ALA A 77 -12.71 -2.48 -0.70
N GLN A 78 -13.51 -3.20 -1.47
CA GLN A 78 -14.99 -3.09 -1.43
C GLN A 78 -15.61 -3.67 -0.16
N ARG A 79 -14.88 -4.45 0.64
CA ARG A 79 -15.40 -5.09 1.86
C ARG A 79 -15.56 -4.07 2.97
N ALA A 80 -16.66 -4.20 3.73
CA ALA A 80 -16.97 -3.27 4.81
C ALA A 80 -15.96 -3.35 5.98
N ASP A 81 -15.38 -4.54 6.20
CA ASP A 81 -14.42 -4.82 7.28
C ASP A 81 -12.96 -4.50 6.90
N VAL A 82 -12.70 -3.99 5.67
CA VAL A 82 -11.36 -3.71 5.19
C VAL A 82 -11.07 -2.20 5.20
N GLY A 83 -9.93 -1.83 5.75
CA GLY A 83 -9.35 -0.49 5.72
C GLY A 83 -8.59 -0.27 4.41
N CYS A 84 -7.27 -0.41 4.44
CA CYS A 84 -6.43 -0.26 3.25
C CYS A 84 -5.99 -1.61 2.69
N VAL A 85 -5.79 -1.62 1.37
CA VAL A 85 -5.30 -2.78 0.61
C VAL A 85 -4.06 -2.39 -0.16
N GLY A 86 -3.03 -3.23 -0.09
CA GLY A 86 -1.82 -3.06 -0.88
C GLY A 86 -1.24 -4.38 -1.34
N SER A 87 -0.13 -4.30 -2.06
CA SER A 87 0.51 -5.48 -2.61
C SER A 87 2.04 -5.41 -2.52
N ALA A 88 2.69 -6.43 -3.07
CA ALA A 88 4.14 -6.49 -3.13
C ALA A 88 4.72 -5.42 -4.06
N LEU A 89 5.74 -4.74 -3.58
CA LEU A 89 6.63 -3.90 -4.37
C LEU A 89 7.97 -4.63 -4.50
N LEU A 90 8.39 -4.86 -5.73
CA LEU A 90 9.63 -5.56 -6.06
C LEU A 90 10.59 -4.59 -6.73
N ASP A 91 11.88 -4.75 -6.49
CA ASP A 91 12.90 -4.04 -7.23
C ASP A 91 13.26 -4.74 -8.56
N ASP A 92 14.19 -4.17 -9.30
CA ASP A 92 14.71 -4.70 -10.56
C ASP A 92 15.50 -6.02 -10.44
N ARG A 93 15.82 -6.44 -9.19
CA ARG A 93 16.46 -7.72 -8.87
C ARG A 93 15.47 -8.77 -8.36
N ASP A 94 14.17 -8.50 -8.52
CA ASP A 94 13.11 -9.35 -7.98
C ASP A 94 13.17 -9.52 -6.44
N CYS A 95 13.73 -8.54 -5.72
CA CYS A 95 13.71 -8.54 -4.27
C CYS A 95 12.55 -7.70 -3.73
N PHE A 96 11.93 -8.16 -2.65
CA PHE A 96 10.86 -7.41 -1.99
C PHE A 96 11.38 -6.09 -1.42
N ARG A 97 10.73 -5.00 -1.78
CA ARG A 97 10.87 -3.71 -1.13
C ARG A 97 9.73 -3.48 -0.13
N HIS A 98 8.58 -4.08 -0.40
CA HIS A 98 7.43 -4.04 0.48
C HIS A 98 6.54 -5.27 0.29
N ALA A 99 6.04 -5.80 1.40
CA ALA A 99 5.01 -6.83 1.46
C ALA A 99 4.11 -6.65 2.71
N GLY A 100 3.68 -5.42 2.97
CA GLY A 100 2.96 -5.03 4.17
C GLY A 100 3.88 -4.61 5.32
N TYR A 101 3.36 -3.83 6.26
CA TYR A 101 4.10 -3.35 7.44
C TYR A 101 3.77 -4.17 8.68
N ALA A 102 4.79 -4.38 9.51
CA ALA A 102 4.69 -4.74 10.92
C ALA A 102 5.15 -3.55 11.78
N VAL A 103 4.39 -3.23 12.81
CA VAL A 103 4.70 -2.18 13.79
C VAL A 103 4.79 -2.80 15.17
N GLY A 104 5.52 -2.15 16.09
CA GLY A 104 5.76 -2.69 17.44
C GLY A 104 6.93 -3.68 17.52
N VAL A 105 7.75 -3.75 16.48
CA VAL A 105 9.00 -4.53 16.45
C VAL A 105 10.20 -3.64 16.75
N PRO A 106 11.37 -4.21 17.15
CA PRO A 106 12.61 -3.44 17.23
C PRO A 106 12.88 -2.67 15.93
N GLY A 107 13.06 -1.33 16.03
CA GLY A 107 13.14 -0.44 14.87
C GLY A 107 11.82 0.28 14.52
N GLY A 108 10.72 0.00 15.23
CA GLY A 108 9.44 0.71 15.16
C GLY A 108 8.49 0.18 14.09
N ALA A 109 8.77 0.40 12.82
CA ALA A 109 7.97 -0.10 11.72
C ALA A 109 8.87 -0.68 10.62
N VAL A 110 8.60 -1.91 10.22
CA VAL A 110 9.38 -2.63 9.21
C VAL A 110 8.49 -3.14 8.10
N SER A 111 9.04 -3.22 6.90
CA SER A 111 8.38 -3.88 5.78
C SER A 111 8.66 -5.37 5.83
N HIS A 112 7.60 -6.17 5.77
CA HIS A 112 7.74 -7.62 5.65
C HIS A 112 8.51 -7.98 4.38
N GLN A 113 9.35 -9.02 4.47
CA GLN A 113 10.14 -9.58 3.35
C GLN A 113 11.13 -8.62 2.70
N ALA A 114 11.29 -7.38 3.18
CA ALA A 114 12.19 -6.42 2.57
C ALA A 114 13.60 -6.98 2.40
N GLY A 115 14.15 -6.86 1.19
CA GLY A 115 15.44 -7.40 0.81
C GLY A 115 15.47 -8.91 0.46
N GLN A 116 14.39 -9.64 0.68
CA GLN A 116 14.33 -11.06 0.33
C GLN A 116 14.01 -11.25 -1.16
N TRP A 117 14.65 -12.21 -1.78
CA TRP A 117 14.39 -12.58 -3.16
C TRP A 117 13.06 -13.32 -3.29
N ARG A 118 12.20 -12.92 -4.24
CA ARG A 118 10.82 -13.42 -4.38
C ARG A 118 10.73 -14.92 -4.70
N TYR A 119 11.79 -15.53 -5.23
CA TYR A 119 11.84 -16.97 -5.49
C TYR A 119 12.46 -17.76 -4.34
N GLY A 120 12.82 -17.08 -3.24
CA GLY A 120 13.27 -17.72 -2.03
C GLY A 120 12.19 -18.58 -1.36
N ARG A 121 12.52 -19.12 -0.21
CA ARG A 121 11.57 -19.85 0.65
C ARG A 121 11.26 -18.99 1.87
N PRO A 122 10.29 -18.07 1.78
CA PRO A 122 9.91 -17.25 2.92
C PRO A 122 9.28 -18.11 4.00
N TYR A 123 9.42 -17.68 5.24
CA TYR A 123 8.79 -18.34 6.37
C TYR A 123 7.27 -18.38 6.16
N MET A 124 6.68 -19.58 6.23
CA MET A 124 5.25 -19.85 6.06
C MET A 124 4.61 -19.27 4.78
N LEU A 125 5.38 -19.08 3.71
CA LEU A 125 4.89 -18.56 2.41
C LEU A 125 4.17 -17.21 2.52
N THR A 126 4.55 -16.38 3.49
CA THR A 126 3.87 -15.12 3.81
C THR A 126 3.88 -14.08 2.68
N ASP A 127 4.75 -14.27 1.70
CA ASP A 127 4.81 -13.48 0.46
C ASP A 127 3.81 -13.93 -0.61
N ARG A 128 3.26 -15.16 -0.49
CA ARG A 128 2.43 -15.83 -1.50
C ARG A 128 0.96 -15.97 -1.11
N ILE A 129 0.60 -15.55 0.09
CA ILE A 129 -0.76 -15.63 0.62
C ILE A 129 -1.32 -14.25 0.91
N VAL A 130 -2.65 -14.12 0.72
CA VAL A 130 -3.38 -12.95 1.20
C VAL A 130 -3.42 -12.99 2.72
N ARG A 131 -3.12 -11.88 3.35
CA ARG A 131 -3.05 -11.80 4.81
C ARG A 131 -3.33 -10.41 5.36
N ASN A 132 -3.69 -10.36 6.63
CA ASN A 132 -3.80 -9.10 7.34
C ASN A 132 -2.40 -8.59 7.73
N VAL A 133 -2.23 -7.28 7.65
CA VAL A 133 -1.00 -6.56 7.98
C VAL A 133 -1.33 -5.32 8.80
N THR A 134 -0.35 -4.74 9.48
CA THR A 134 -0.57 -3.49 10.21
C THR A 134 -0.89 -2.32 9.27
N GLY A 135 -0.25 -2.28 8.12
CA GLY A 135 -0.48 -1.26 7.11
C GLY A 135 0.19 -1.63 5.80
N VAL A 136 -0.03 -0.83 4.77
CA VAL A 136 0.54 -1.00 3.43
C VAL A 136 1.20 0.30 2.97
N SER A 137 2.10 0.20 2.00
CA SER A 137 2.81 1.36 1.47
C SER A 137 1.86 2.33 0.75
N SER A 138 2.04 3.62 0.99
CA SER A 138 1.35 4.67 0.23
C SER A 138 1.75 4.71 -1.25
N ALA A 139 2.81 3.99 -1.62
CA ALA A 139 3.22 3.86 -3.03
C ALA A 139 2.25 3.02 -3.86
N LEU A 140 1.58 2.04 -3.23
CA LEU A 140 0.48 1.26 -3.82
C LEU A 140 -0.54 0.95 -2.72
N MET A 141 -1.62 1.70 -2.69
CA MET A 141 -2.66 1.55 -1.67
C MET A 141 -4.03 1.85 -2.27
N MET A 142 -4.98 0.96 -2.07
CA MET A 142 -6.39 1.22 -2.35
C MET A 142 -7.16 1.28 -1.03
N ILE A 143 -8.03 2.28 -0.90
CA ILE A 143 -8.87 2.49 0.29
C ILE A 143 -10.19 3.10 -0.12
N ARG A 144 -11.29 2.73 0.54
CA ARG A 144 -12.55 3.43 0.35
C ARG A 144 -12.43 4.88 0.81
N ARG A 145 -13.10 5.78 0.05
CA ARG A 145 -13.09 7.22 0.36
C ARG A 145 -13.67 7.53 1.74
N ASP A 146 -14.79 6.90 2.09
CA ASP A 146 -15.45 7.07 3.39
C ASP A 146 -14.53 6.68 4.55
N VAL A 147 -13.83 5.55 4.43
CA VAL A 147 -12.83 5.11 5.41
C VAL A 147 -11.67 6.10 5.50
N PHE A 148 -11.11 6.51 4.35
CA PHE A 148 -9.99 7.47 4.34
C PHE A 148 -10.34 8.77 5.07
N LEU A 149 -11.55 9.29 4.83
CA LEU A 149 -12.02 10.51 5.48
C LEU A 149 -12.34 10.30 6.96
N SER A 150 -12.95 9.18 7.33
CA SER A 150 -13.32 8.89 8.73
C SER A 150 -12.12 8.77 9.66
N VAL A 151 -10.99 8.26 9.16
CA VAL A 151 -9.74 8.17 9.93
C VAL A 151 -8.88 9.44 9.85
N GLY A 152 -9.38 10.50 9.19
CA GLY A 152 -8.67 11.79 9.06
C GLY A 152 -7.60 11.83 7.97
N GLY A 153 -7.55 10.82 7.09
CA GLY A 153 -6.59 10.75 6.00
C GLY A 153 -5.14 10.56 6.44
N PHE A 154 -4.21 10.96 5.57
CA PHE A 154 -2.79 10.89 5.87
C PHE A 154 -2.37 11.94 6.90
N SER A 155 -1.59 11.52 7.90
CA SER A 155 -0.84 12.44 8.75
C SER A 155 0.34 13.04 7.96
N PRO A 156 0.83 14.22 8.36
CA PRO A 156 1.85 14.95 7.61
C PRO A 156 3.26 14.36 7.81
N TYR A 157 3.44 13.12 7.40
CA TYR A 157 4.74 12.46 7.28
C TYR A 157 5.36 12.73 5.91
N GLN A 158 6.66 12.94 5.87
CA GLN A 158 7.44 13.03 4.63
C GLN A 158 7.84 11.63 4.13
N SER A 159 7.97 10.67 5.04
CA SER A 159 8.30 9.27 4.75
C SER A 159 7.07 8.39 4.60
N ASP A 160 7.26 7.13 4.21
CA ASP A 160 6.18 6.15 4.09
C ASP A 160 5.65 5.61 5.44
N LEU A 161 6.13 6.16 6.57
CA LEU A 161 5.45 6.04 7.87
C LEU A 161 3.98 6.45 7.80
N ARG A 162 3.60 7.28 6.81
CA ARG A 162 2.20 7.63 6.51
C ARG A 162 1.33 6.41 6.20
N GLY A 163 1.88 5.41 5.49
CA GLY A 163 1.17 4.16 5.18
C GLY A 163 0.96 3.29 6.42
N ALA A 164 1.98 3.18 7.28
CA ALA A 164 1.87 2.50 8.57
C ALA A 164 0.88 3.22 9.51
N ASP A 165 0.96 4.55 9.61
CA ASP A 165 0.05 5.38 10.41
C ASP A 165 -1.41 5.24 9.97
N LEU A 166 -1.68 5.33 8.67
CA LEU A 166 -3.03 5.15 8.14
C LEU A 166 -3.57 3.75 8.44
N GLY A 167 -2.72 2.73 8.31
CA GLY A 167 -3.08 1.35 8.65
C GLY A 167 -3.45 1.21 10.14
N LEU A 168 -2.68 1.80 11.05
CA LEU A 168 -2.98 1.80 12.49
C LEU A 168 -4.28 2.56 12.80
N LYS A 169 -4.55 3.68 12.13
CA LYS A 169 -5.82 4.41 12.24
C LYS A 169 -7.01 3.55 11.82
N CYS A 170 -6.88 2.79 10.71
CA CYS A 170 -7.91 1.85 10.28
C CYS A 170 -8.14 0.75 11.33
N GLN A 171 -7.08 0.20 11.91
CA GLN A 171 -7.20 -0.82 12.97
C GLN A 171 -7.86 -0.27 14.24
N ARG A 172 -7.63 0.99 14.59
CA ARG A 172 -8.30 1.64 15.74
C ARG A 172 -9.82 1.67 15.63
N ILE A 173 -10.36 1.69 14.43
CA ILE A 173 -11.81 1.65 14.18
C ILE A 173 -12.30 0.24 13.80
N GLY A 174 -11.49 -0.80 14.07
CA GLY A 174 -11.85 -2.20 13.89
C GLY A 174 -11.72 -2.73 12.47
N LEU A 175 -11.05 -2.01 11.55
CA LEU A 175 -10.86 -2.46 10.18
C LEU A 175 -9.55 -3.24 10.01
N LEU A 176 -9.56 -4.19 9.08
CA LEU A 176 -8.42 -5.00 8.68
C LEU A 176 -7.68 -4.33 7.51
N ASN A 177 -6.36 -4.36 7.53
CA ASN A 177 -5.57 -3.98 6.37
C ASN A 177 -5.07 -5.22 5.67
N VAL A 178 -5.17 -5.25 4.35
CA VAL A 178 -4.95 -6.46 3.56
C VAL A 178 -3.72 -6.30 2.65
N TYR A 179 -2.83 -7.27 2.73
CA TYR A 179 -1.80 -7.51 1.74
C TYR A 179 -2.28 -8.61 0.79
N THR A 180 -2.18 -8.37 -0.53
CA THR A 180 -2.38 -9.38 -1.56
C THR A 180 -1.11 -9.58 -2.39
N PRO A 181 -0.68 -10.81 -2.68
CA PRO A 181 0.49 -11.07 -3.52
C PRO A 181 0.18 -11.05 -5.03
N TYR A 182 -1.05 -10.70 -5.42
CA TYR A 182 -1.54 -10.85 -6.80
C TYR A 182 -1.74 -9.52 -7.54
N ALA A 183 -1.26 -8.41 -6.98
CA ALA A 183 -1.27 -7.09 -7.60
C ALA A 183 0.13 -6.46 -7.54
N ARG A 184 1.16 -7.25 -7.87
CA ARG A 184 2.57 -6.89 -7.72
C ARG A 184 2.97 -5.75 -8.65
N MET A 185 3.86 -4.89 -8.14
CA MET A 185 4.48 -3.81 -8.91
C MET A 185 5.99 -3.96 -8.92
N ALA A 186 6.60 -3.72 -10.07
CA ALA A 186 8.04 -3.47 -10.17
C ALA A 186 8.33 -1.99 -9.90
N MET A 187 9.39 -1.73 -9.17
CA MET A 187 9.88 -0.40 -8.83
C MET A 187 11.33 -0.27 -9.29
N ASP A 188 11.63 0.82 -10.00
CA ASP A 188 13.03 1.15 -10.32
C ASP A 188 13.80 1.39 -9.02
N THR A 189 14.95 0.76 -8.85
CA THR A 189 15.82 0.93 -7.67
C THR A 189 16.25 2.38 -7.47
N ARG A 190 16.31 3.18 -8.53
CA ARG A 190 16.60 4.61 -8.45
C ARG A 190 15.49 5.40 -7.76
N LEU A 191 14.27 4.87 -7.74
CA LEU A 191 13.13 5.44 -7.02
C LEU A 191 13.12 5.05 -5.52
N SER A 192 14.22 4.60 -4.98
CA SER A 192 14.40 4.03 -3.64
C SER A 192 13.89 4.94 -2.50
N LEU A 193 12.62 4.85 -2.17
CA LEU A 193 12.00 5.54 -1.04
C LEU A 193 11.46 4.60 0.03
N LEU A 194 11.68 3.30 -0.14
CA LEU A 194 11.22 2.29 0.82
C LEU A 194 12.43 1.56 1.41
N PRO A 195 13.01 2.08 2.50
CA PRO A 195 14.01 1.32 3.23
C PRO A 195 13.37 0.07 3.85
N PRO A 196 14.12 -1.00 4.06
CA PRO A 196 13.64 -2.22 4.73
C PRO A 196 12.98 -1.93 6.09
N CYS A 197 13.52 -0.97 6.81
CA CYS A 197 12.95 -0.43 8.03
C CYS A 197 12.52 1.02 7.79
N LEU A 198 11.24 1.31 7.98
CA LEU A 198 10.68 2.66 7.75
C LEU A 198 11.30 3.72 8.65
N THR A 199 11.83 3.30 9.79
CA THR A 199 12.48 4.21 10.73
C THR A 199 13.94 4.50 10.36
N GLN A 200 14.56 3.65 9.53
CA GLN A 200 15.89 3.93 9.00
C GLN A 200 15.80 4.94 7.84
N GLY A 201 16.46 6.08 8.02
CA GLY A 201 16.45 7.16 7.03
C GLY A 201 15.18 8.03 7.03
N ALA A 202 14.20 7.74 7.88
CA ALA A 202 13.07 8.64 8.03
C ALA A 202 13.50 9.96 8.74
N PRO A 203 12.89 11.09 8.35
CA PRO A 203 13.14 12.36 9.02
C PRO A 203 12.90 12.27 10.52
N LYS A 204 13.77 12.89 11.34
CA LYS A 204 13.64 12.88 12.82
C LYS A 204 12.27 13.37 13.30
N ALA A 205 11.67 14.34 12.59
CA ALA A 205 10.33 14.85 12.88
C ALA A 205 9.27 13.77 12.70
N ASP A 206 9.36 12.97 11.63
CA ASP A 206 8.45 11.84 11.37
C ASP A 206 8.55 10.80 12.48
N LEU A 207 9.77 10.42 12.88
CA LEU A 207 10.01 9.44 13.94
C LEU A 207 9.45 9.91 15.29
N ARG A 208 9.70 11.19 15.64
CA ARG A 208 9.17 11.76 16.87
C ARG A 208 7.65 11.70 16.86
N ARG A 209 7.01 12.18 15.81
CA ARG A 209 5.54 12.16 15.64
C ARG A 209 4.98 10.75 15.75
N PHE A 210 5.58 9.78 15.04
CA PHE A 210 5.12 8.40 15.02
C PHE A 210 5.17 7.79 16.43
N ARG A 211 6.28 7.96 17.18
CA ARG A 211 6.44 7.47 18.55
C ARG A 211 5.53 8.17 19.58
N GLN A 212 5.11 9.41 19.32
CA GLN A 212 4.17 10.14 20.20
C GLN A 212 2.72 9.74 19.94
N THR A 213 2.42 9.23 18.76
CA THR A 213 1.06 8.87 18.36
C THR A 213 0.77 7.40 18.66
N TRP A 214 1.78 6.56 18.53
CA TRP A 214 1.75 5.09 18.61
C TRP A 214 2.79 4.55 19.60
#